data_527a2b916a27b7d82a07d7a8dbe49730
#
_entry.id   527a2b916a27b7d82a07d7a8dbe49730
#
_cell.length_a   1.000
_cell.length_b   1.000
_cell.length_c   1.000
_cell.angle_alpha   90.00
_cell.angle_beta   90.00
_cell.angle_gamma   90.00
#
_symmetry.space_group_name_H-M   'P 1'
#
loop_
_entity.id
_entity.type
_entity.pdbx_description
1 polymer ?
#
loop_
_entity_poly.entity_id
_entity_poly.type
_entity_poly.pdbx_seq_one_letter_code
_entity_poly.pdbx_strand_id
1 'polypeptide(L)'
;ITDLDRYLFGKYRGKKIIDINTPLNYKSFVFSNTIIKRNILDDAGTFDENMSNYGGEDTEISIRISKKYSQGIRKLITAEAYHITQKTINQYIENMFEYGKYNFYKIIDKHPSYKNDLGYLWINSIKGNMLFNTFSRFMCKTLMKLSHHPLLIKFLVIDAFIRGAKNKF
;
A
#
# COMPACT_ATOMS: atom_id res chain seq x y z
N ILE A 1 5.97 20.25 3.96
CA ILE A 1 5.19 19.20 3.26
C ILE A 1 5.95 18.88 1.99
N THR A 2 6.51 17.68 1.90
CA THR A 2 7.25 17.20 0.74
C THR A 2 6.31 16.78 -0.40
N ASP A 3 6.84 16.58 -1.62
CA ASP A 3 6.03 16.05 -2.72
C ASP A 3 5.60 14.59 -2.46
N LEU A 4 6.40 13.84 -1.71
CA LEU A 4 6.02 12.50 -1.25
C LEU A 4 4.84 12.58 -0.28
N ASP A 5 4.81 13.54 0.65
CA ASP A 5 3.68 13.75 1.56
C ASP A 5 2.41 14.11 0.80
N ARG A 6 2.51 14.99 -0.22
CA ARG A 6 1.39 15.35 -1.09
C ARG A 6 0.80 14.14 -1.83
N TYR A 7 1.65 13.18 -2.19
CA TYR A 7 1.20 11.91 -2.77
C TYR A 7 0.59 11.00 -1.69
N LEU A 8 1.30 10.77 -0.58
CA LEU A 8 0.89 9.80 0.46
C LEU A 8 -0.42 10.19 1.15
N PHE A 9 -0.60 11.48 1.43
CA PHE A 9 -1.73 12.00 2.20
C PHE A 9 -2.74 12.77 1.36
N GLY A 10 -2.48 12.95 0.07
CA GLY A 10 -3.35 13.66 -0.87
C GLY A 10 -4.39 12.77 -1.56
N LYS A 11 -5.24 13.43 -2.36
CA LYS A 11 -6.34 12.81 -3.13
C LYS A 11 -5.88 11.73 -4.12
N TYR A 12 -4.64 11.78 -4.58
CA TYR A 12 -4.14 10.88 -5.64
C TYR A 12 -3.85 9.46 -5.17
N ARG A 13 -3.68 9.24 -3.87
CA ARG A 13 -3.57 7.90 -3.28
C ARG A 13 -4.92 7.25 -2.99
N GLY A 14 -6.02 7.92 -3.31
CA GLY A 14 -7.37 7.40 -3.11
C GLY A 14 -7.93 7.69 -1.72
N LYS A 15 -7.43 8.72 -1.03
CA LYS A 15 -8.01 9.19 0.22
C LYS A 15 -9.46 9.64 -0.04
N LYS A 16 -10.40 8.83 0.37
CA LYS A 16 -11.83 9.16 0.35
C LYS A 16 -12.18 9.91 1.62
N ILE A 17 -13.11 10.85 1.52
CA ILE A 17 -13.81 11.34 2.72
C ILE A 17 -14.59 10.15 3.25
N ILE A 18 -14.20 9.65 4.41
CA ILE A 18 -14.81 8.49 5.03
C ILE A 18 -15.78 9.02 6.07
N ASP A 19 -17.06 8.66 5.92
CA ASP A 19 -18.06 8.90 6.94
C ASP A 19 -17.66 8.15 8.22
N ILE A 20 -17.70 8.86 9.35
CA ILE A 20 -17.36 8.34 10.68
C ILE A 20 -18.18 7.10 11.06
N ASN A 21 -19.43 7.03 10.61
CA ASN A 21 -20.35 5.94 10.92
C ASN A 21 -20.13 4.72 10.04
N THR A 22 -19.40 4.86 8.93
CA THR A 22 -19.16 3.75 8.01
C THR A 22 -18.00 2.88 8.49
N PRO A 23 -18.15 1.56 8.60
CA PRO A 23 -17.04 0.65 8.90
C PRO A 23 -15.95 0.79 7.85
N LEU A 24 -14.71 0.81 8.30
CA LEU A 24 -13.54 0.85 7.43
C LEU A 24 -13.20 -0.56 6.95
N ASN A 25 -12.70 -0.67 5.72
CA ASN A 25 -12.13 -1.91 5.23
C ASN A 25 -10.64 -2.02 5.58
N TYR A 26 -10.04 -3.18 5.35
CA TYR A 26 -8.63 -3.45 5.64
C TYR A 26 -7.64 -2.46 5.00
N LYS A 27 -7.97 -1.85 3.84
CA LYS A 27 -7.11 -0.87 3.15
C LYS A 27 -6.99 0.46 3.89
N SER A 28 -7.90 0.72 4.80
CA SER A 28 -7.91 1.94 5.62
C SER A 28 -7.16 1.78 6.93
N PHE A 29 -6.72 0.55 7.23
CA PHE A 29 -6.01 0.25 8.45
C PHE A 29 -4.53 0.63 8.28
N VAL A 30 -4.05 1.57 9.09
CA VAL A 30 -2.66 2.06 9.04
C VAL A 30 -2.09 1.98 10.44
N PHE A 31 -1.19 1.05 10.68
CA PHE A 31 -0.67 0.75 12.02
C PHE A 31 0.13 1.91 12.64
N SER A 32 0.65 2.83 11.85
CA SER A 32 1.30 4.04 12.36
C SER A 32 0.34 5.00 13.09
N ASN A 33 -0.98 4.83 12.93
CA ASN A 33 -2.00 5.62 13.62
C ASN A 33 -3.26 4.76 13.86
N THR A 34 -3.12 3.75 14.70
CA THR A 34 -4.19 2.79 14.99
C THR A 34 -4.18 2.41 16.46
N ILE A 35 -5.36 2.29 17.04
CA ILE A 35 -5.59 1.74 18.38
C ILE A 35 -6.36 0.44 18.22
N ILE A 36 -5.87 -0.64 18.84
CA ILE A 36 -6.48 -1.98 18.79
C ILE A 36 -6.61 -2.50 20.21
N LYS A 37 -7.77 -3.10 20.52
CA LYS A 37 -7.94 -3.83 21.78
C LYS A 37 -7.03 -5.05 21.81
N ARG A 38 -6.38 -5.30 22.92
CA ARG A 38 -5.43 -6.40 23.09
C ARG A 38 -6.02 -7.77 22.74
N ASN A 39 -7.22 -8.06 23.18
CA ASN A 39 -7.89 -9.31 22.89
C ASN A 39 -8.17 -9.53 21.37
N ILE A 40 -8.31 -8.46 20.59
CA ILE A 40 -8.42 -8.56 19.12
C ILE A 40 -7.10 -8.99 18.48
N LEU A 41 -5.97 -8.45 18.98
CA LEU A 41 -4.65 -8.87 18.54
C LEU A 41 -4.35 -10.32 18.95
N ASP A 42 -4.72 -10.70 20.18
CA ASP A 42 -4.52 -12.05 20.68
C ASP A 42 -5.33 -13.07 19.87
N ASP A 43 -6.56 -12.71 19.45
CA ASP A 43 -7.41 -13.57 18.63
C ASP A 43 -7.03 -13.57 17.14
N ALA A 44 -6.68 -12.41 16.56
CA ALA A 44 -6.29 -12.32 15.16
C ALA A 44 -4.83 -12.76 14.92
N GLY A 45 -4.02 -12.82 15.96
CA GLY A 45 -2.57 -12.99 15.93
C GLY A 45 -1.83 -11.66 15.68
N THR A 46 -0.56 -11.61 16.07
CA THR A 46 0.34 -10.48 15.88
C THR A 46 0.85 -10.39 14.43
N PHE A 47 1.81 -9.53 14.16
CA PHE A 47 2.47 -9.44 12.85
C PHE A 47 3.13 -10.77 12.47
N ASP A 48 3.09 -11.07 11.16
CA ASP A 48 3.75 -12.26 10.63
C ASP A 48 5.27 -12.03 10.50
N GLU A 49 6.04 -12.68 11.34
CA GLU A 49 7.51 -12.58 11.39
C GLU A 49 8.20 -13.07 10.10
N ASN A 50 7.51 -13.84 9.26
CA ASN A 50 8.02 -14.24 7.96
C ASN A 50 8.02 -13.10 6.92
N MET A 51 7.41 -11.95 7.24
CA MET A 51 7.46 -10.75 6.40
C MET A 51 8.70 -9.90 6.73
N SER A 52 9.89 -10.44 6.45
CA SER A 52 11.18 -9.85 6.83
C SER A 52 11.61 -8.64 5.99
N ASN A 53 11.02 -8.45 4.80
CA ASN A 53 11.34 -7.34 3.89
C ASN A 53 10.30 -6.23 4.01
N TYR A 54 10.53 -5.12 3.31
CA TYR A 54 9.67 -3.96 3.39
C TYR A 54 8.22 -4.23 2.96
N GLY A 55 7.29 -3.84 3.81
CA GLY A 55 5.87 -3.62 3.49
C GLY A 55 5.02 -4.89 3.40
N GLY A 56 3.73 -4.68 3.57
CA GLY A 56 2.72 -5.73 3.47
C GLY A 56 2.30 -6.33 4.81
N GLU A 57 3.10 -6.20 5.86
CA GLU A 57 2.81 -6.65 7.20
C GLU A 57 1.52 -6.02 7.75
N ASP A 58 1.37 -4.71 7.58
CA ASP A 58 0.15 -3.97 7.92
C ASP A 58 -1.07 -4.50 7.16
N THR A 59 -0.89 -4.76 5.86
CA THR A 59 -1.96 -5.26 4.98
C THR A 59 -2.39 -6.66 5.40
N GLU A 60 -1.44 -7.54 5.70
CA GLU A 60 -1.70 -8.93 6.08
C GLU A 60 -2.52 -9.01 7.37
N ILE A 61 -2.06 -8.36 8.43
CA ILE A 61 -2.78 -8.35 9.71
C ILE A 61 -4.13 -7.63 9.59
N SER A 62 -4.22 -6.56 8.78
CA SER A 62 -5.47 -5.86 8.51
C SER A 62 -6.51 -6.74 7.83
N ILE A 63 -6.09 -7.62 6.91
CA ILE A 63 -6.98 -8.60 6.28
C ILE A 63 -7.49 -9.59 7.33
N ARG A 64 -6.63 -10.12 8.21
CA ARG A 64 -7.04 -11.05 9.27
C ARG A 64 -8.05 -10.42 10.22
N ILE A 65 -7.77 -9.20 10.69
CA ILE A 65 -8.68 -8.45 11.57
C ILE A 65 -10.00 -8.15 10.86
N SER A 66 -9.97 -7.69 9.61
CA SER A 66 -11.19 -7.39 8.85
C SER A 66 -12.07 -8.61 8.59
N LYS A 67 -11.50 -9.79 8.40
CA LYS A 67 -12.25 -11.03 8.24
C LYS A 67 -13.07 -11.37 9.49
N LYS A 68 -12.50 -11.16 10.67
CA LYS A 68 -13.13 -11.47 11.96
C LYS A 68 -14.03 -10.34 12.46
N TYR A 69 -13.62 -9.09 12.23
CA TYR A 69 -14.21 -7.90 12.85
C TYR A 69 -14.58 -6.83 11.80
N SER A 70 -15.22 -7.22 10.69
CA SER A 70 -15.52 -6.33 9.56
C SER A 70 -16.30 -5.06 9.95
N GLN A 71 -17.17 -5.15 10.96
CA GLN A 71 -17.96 -4.03 11.46
C GLN A 71 -17.28 -3.25 12.62
N GLY A 72 -16.16 -3.76 13.11
CA GLY A 72 -15.47 -3.20 14.29
C GLY A 72 -14.45 -2.10 13.98
N ILE A 73 -14.03 -1.97 12.71
CA ILE A 73 -13.02 -0.99 12.33
C ILE A 73 -13.69 0.36 12.07
N ARG A 74 -13.31 1.38 12.83
CA ARG A 74 -13.90 2.71 12.77
C ARG A 74 -12.82 3.78 12.64
N LYS A 75 -13.18 4.92 12.04
CA LYS A 75 -12.36 6.12 12.07
C LYS A 75 -12.58 6.85 13.41
N LEU A 76 -11.48 7.19 14.07
CA LEU A 76 -11.50 8.08 15.24
C LEU A 76 -11.16 9.49 14.76
N ILE A 77 -12.07 10.44 14.95
CA ILE A 77 -11.90 11.83 14.47
C ILE A 77 -11.23 12.73 15.50
N THR A 78 -11.23 12.32 16.77
CA THR A 78 -10.70 13.10 17.89
C THR A 78 -9.22 12.84 18.16
N ALA A 79 -8.62 11.85 17.49
CA ALA A 79 -7.21 11.52 17.63
C ALA A 79 -6.47 11.85 16.33
N GLU A 80 -5.51 12.73 16.42
CA GLU A 80 -4.65 13.14 15.32
C GLU A 80 -3.21 12.78 15.65
N ALA A 81 -2.43 12.40 14.63
CA ALA A 81 -1.01 12.17 14.74
C ALA A 81 -0.27 12.88 13.61
N TYR A 82 0.85 13.51 13.94
CA TYR A 82 1.76 14.04 12.95
C TYR A 82 2.68 12.94 12.46
N HIS A 83 2.62 12.68 11.15
CA HIS A 83 3.52 11.73 10.50
C HIS A 83 4.66 12.47 9.83
N ILE A 84 5.86 12.34 10.38
CA ILE A 84 7.07 12.94 9.82
C ILE A 84 7.73 11.93 8.89
N THR A 85 7.57 12.13 7.57
CA THR A 85 8.19 11.27 6.55
C THR A 85 9.63 11.73 6.30
N GLN A 86 10.59 10.86 6.62
CA GLN A 86 12.00 11.10 6.32
C GLN A 86 12.47 10.49 4.99
N LYS A 87 11.58 9.74 4.31
CA LYS A 87 11.91 9.03 3.07
C LYS A 87 11.86 9.96 1.87
N THR A 88 12.82 9.78 0.96
CA THR A 88 12.76 10.37 -0.38
C THR A 88 11.79 9.60 -1.28
N ILE A 89 11.39 10.23 -2.41
CA ILE A 89 10.56 9.57 -3.43
C ILE A 89 11.27 8.30 -3.95
N ASN A 90 12.58 8.36 -4.19
CA ASN A 90 13.34 7.21 -4.69
C ASN A 90 13.35 6.05 -3.69
N GLN A 91 13.61 6.32 -2.42
CA GLN A 91 13.55 5.30 -1.38
C GLN A 91 12.15 4.67 -1.27
N TYR A 92 11.10 5.47 -1.44
CA TYR A 92 9.73 4.94 -1.42
C TYR A 92 9.45 4.04 -2.63
N ILE A 93 9.95 4.40 -3.82
CA ILE A 93 9.86 3.58 -5.04
C ILE A 93 10.62 2.26 -4.87
N GLU A 94 11.82 2.28 -4.31
CA GLU A 94 12.62 1.08 -4.00
C GLU A 94 11.88 0.18 -3.01
N ASN A 95 11.34 0.73 -1.95
CA ASN A 95 10.51 0.02 -0.98
C ASN A 95 9.31 -0.68 -1.63
N MET A 96 8.66 -0.04 -2.60
CA MET A 96 7.53 -0.65 -3.31
C MET A 96 7.96 -1.78 -4.25
N PHE A 97 9.17 -1.69 -4.81
CA PHE A 97 9.75 -2.81 -5.56
C PHE A 97 10.02 -4.00 -4.64
N GLU A 98 10.61 -3.79 -3.46
CA GLU A 98 10.86 -4.84 -2.48
C GLU A 98 9.55 -5.49 -2.00
N TYR A 99 8.54 -4.69 -1.68
CA TYR A 99 7.21 -5.19 -1.33
C TYR A 99 6.66 -6.14 -2.41
N GLY A 100 6.70 -5.71 -3.68
CA GLY A 100 6.24 -6.54 -4.79
C GLY A 100 7.02 -7.85 -4.92
N LYS A 101 8.36 -7.78 -4.76
CA LYS A 101 9.26 -8.92 -4.93
C LYS A 101 9.12 -9.97 -3.84
N TYR A 102 9.01 -9.55 -2.58
CA TYR A 102 9.15 -10.44 -1.44
C TYR A 102 7.85 -10.75 -0.70
N ASN A 103 7.06 -9.73 -0.37
CA ASN A 103 5.95 -9.90 0.57
C ASN A 103 4.58 -10.00 -0.12
N PHE A 104 4.41 -9.42 -1.32
CA PHE A 104 3.12 -9.44 -2.02
C PHE A 104 2.58 -10.87 -2.22
N TYR A 105 3.42 -11.80 -2.69
CA TYR A 105 3.00 -13.18 -2.90
C TYR A 105 2.70 -13.91 -1.60
N LYS A 106 3.45 -13.64 -0.52
CA LYS A 106 3.15 -14.21 0.80
C LYS A 106 1.74 -13.83 1.27
N ILE A 107 1.31 -12.58 0.98
CA ILE A 107 -0.04 -12.12 1.32
C ILE A 107 -1.10 -12.83 0.47
N ILE A 108 -0.94 -12.88 -0.85
CA ILE A 108 -1.96 -13.48 -1.71
C ILE A 108 -2.02 -15.00 -1.59
N ASP A 109 -0.92 -15.66 -1.25
CA ASP A 109 -0.89 -17.10 -0.96
C ASP A 109 -1.69 -17.41 0.34
N LYS A 110 -1.57 -16.56 1.38
CA LYS A 110 -2.38 -16.65 2.61
C LYS A 110 -3.84 -16.19 2.44
N HIS A 111 -4.06 -15.24 1.54
CA HIS A 111 -5.37 -14.60 1.33
C HIS A 111 -5.75 -14.55 -0.15
N PRO A 112 -5.99 -15.69 -0.84
CA PRO A 112 -6.20 -15.74 -2.29
C PRO A 112 -7.39 -14.91 -2.79
N SER A 113 -8.43 -14.77 -1.99
CA SER A 113 -9.61 -13.97 -2.33
C SER A 113 -9.33 -12.48 -2.49
N TYR A 114 -8.24 -11.98 -1.91
CA TYR A 114 -7.84 -10.57 -1.97
C TYR A 114 -6.87 -10.25 -3.11
N LYS A 115 -6.38 -11.25 -3.86
CA LYS A 115 -5.34 -11.06 -4.88
C LYS A 115 -5.68 -9.96 -5.91
N ASN A 116 -6.90 -9.94 -6.41
CA ASN A 116 -7.34 -8.96 -7.42
C ASN A 116 -7.45 -7.57 -6.82
N ASP A 117 -7.93 -7.48 -5.59
CA ASP A 117 -8.08 -6.26 -4.84
C ASP A 117 -6.71 -5.62 -4.46
N LEU A 118 -5.68 -6.45 -4.32
CA LEU A 118 -4.29 -6.05 -4.10
C LEU A 118 -3.51 -5.75 -5.40
N GLY A 119 -4.14 -5.84 -6.56
CA GLY A 119 -3.54 -5.42 -7.83
C GLY A 119 -2.91 -6.55 -8.66
N TYR A 120 -3.15 -7.81 -8.34
CA TYR A 120 -2.60 -8.97 -9.07
C TYR A 120 -2.90 -8.95 -10.57
N LEU A 121 -4.10 -8.47 -10.96
CA LEU A 121 -4.50 -8.39 -12.37
C LEU A 121 -3.60 -7.48 -13.21
N TRP A 122 -2.91 -6.52 -12.60
CA TRP A 122 -2.03 -5.60 -13.33
C TRP A 122 -0.65 -6.21 -13.64
N ILE A 123 -0.23 -7.26 -12.92
CA ILE A 123 1.12 -7.81 -12.99
C ILE A 123 1.39 -8.46 -14.35
N ASN A 124 0.47 -9.32 -14.82
CA ASN A 124 0.65 -10.07 -16.06
C ASN A 124 -0.41 -9.78 -17.14
N SER A 125 -1.22 -8.74 -16.97
CA SER A 125 -2.20 -8.35 -17.97
C SER A 125 -1.57 -7.62 -19.15
N ILE A 126 -2.19 -7.73 -20.33
CA ILE A 126 -1.78 -6.97 -21.53
C ILE A 126 -1.80 -5.45 -21.21
N LYS A 127 -2.86 -4.97 -20.57
CA LYS A 127 -2.99 -3.55 -20.16
C LYS A 127 -1.87 -3.13 -19.21
N GLY A 128 -1.54 -3.98 -18.22
CA GLY A 128 -0.43 -3.73 -17.30
C GLY A 128 0.91 -3.67 -18.02
N ASN A 129 1.17 -4.58 -18.96
CA ASN A 129 2.40 -4.59 -19.76
C ASN A 129 2.51 -3.39 -20.69
N MET A 130 1.40 -2.96 -21.30
CA MET A 130 1.36 -1.76 -22.15
C MET A 130 1.59 -0.47 -21.35
N LEU A 131 1.05 -0.38 -20.14
CA LEU A 131 1.16 0.83 -19.33
C LEU A 131 2.49 0.89 -18.57
N PHE A 132 2.89 -0.21 -17.93
CA PHE A 132 4.07 -0.27 -17.07
C PHE A 132 5.25 -0.95 -17.78
N ASN A 133 5.83 -0.26 -18.75
CA ASN A 133 6.97 -0.71 -19.55
C ASN A 133 8.16 0.26 -19.41
N THR A 134 9.29 -0.10 -20.02
CA THR A 134 10.52 0.68 -19.94
C THR A 134 10.37 2.08 -20.57
N PHE A 135 9.64 2.20 -21.67
CA PHE A 135 9.41 3.48 -22.33
C PHE A 135 8.57 4.42 -21.47
N SER A 136 7.41 3.96 -20.98
CA SER A 136 6.53 4.75 -20.12
C SER A 136 7.24 5.19 -18.83
N ARG A 137 8.08 4.31 -18.27
CA ARG A 137 8.91 4.64 -17.10
C ARG A 137 9.94 5.71 -17.41
N PHE A 138 10.63 5.61 -18.55
CA PHE A 138 11.59 6.61 -18.99
C PHE A 138 10.92 7.98 -19.15
N MET A 139 9.80 8.03 -19.86
CA MET A 139 9.01 9.24 -20.03
C MET A 139 8.57 9.84 -18.69
N CYS A 140 8.03 9.01 -17.79
CA CYS A 140 7.60 9.47 -16.47
C CYS A 140 8.77 10.04 -15.64
N LYS A 141 9.93 9.38 -15.63
CA LYS A 141 11.14 9.87 -14.96
C LYS A 141 11.65 11.19 -15.54
N THR A 142 11.56 11.37 -16.86
CA THR A 142 11.94 12.63 -17.52
C THR A 142 10.97 13.76 -17.12
N LEU A 143 9.67 13.50 -17.13
CA LEU A 143 8.67 14.48 -16.66
C LEU A 143 8.84 14.84 -15.19
N MET A 144 9.27 13.89 -14.35
CA MET A 144 9.55 14.17 -12.94
C MET A 144 10.72 15.13 -12.71
N LYS A 145 11.62 15.30 -13.67
CA LYS A 145 12.66 16.34 -13.58
C LYS A 145 12.09 17.76 -13.72
N LEU A 146 10.94 17.88 -14.37
CA LEU A 146 10.25 19.15 -14.59
C LEU A 146 9.18 19.42 -13.51
N SER A 147 8.55 18.37 -13.02
CA SER A 147 7.47 18.49 -12.03
C SER A 147 7.32 17.21 -11.21
N HIS A 148 7.29 17.34 -9.89
CA HIS A 148 7.00 16.24 -8.96
C HIS A 148 5.48 16.06 -8.76
N HIS A 149 4.70 16.11 -9.84
CA HIS A 149 3.25 15.96 -9.73
C HIS A 149 2.88 14.58 -9.12
N PRO A 150 1.95 14.50 -8.16
CA PRO A 150 1.62 13.26 -7.46
C PRO A 150 1.17 12.08 -8.34
N LEU A 151 0.63 12.35 -9.54
CA LEU A 151 0.30 11.28 -10.51
C LEU A 151 1.54 10.61 -11.10
N LEU A 152 2.62 11.36 -11.32
CA LEU A 152 3.90 10.79 -11.79
C LEU A 152 4.51 9.90 -10.70
N ILE A 153 4.47 10.36 -9.44
CA ILE A 153 4.90 9.56 -8.29
C ILE A 153 4.05 8.29 -8.20
N LYS A 154 2.74 8.40 -8.30
CA LYS A 154 1.81 7.25 -8.29
C LYS A 154 2.17 6.24 -9.37
N PHE A 155 2.44 6.70 -10.60
CA PHE A 155 2.83 5.82 -11.70
C PHE A 155 4.10 5.05 -11.38
N LEU A 156 5.16 5.74 -10.93
CA LEU A 156 6.45 5.10 -10.62
C LEU A 156 6.36 4.12 -9.43
N VAL A 157 5.53 4.44 -8.45
CA VAL A 157 5.25 3.55 -7.29
C VAL A 157 4.57 2.26 -7.74
N ILE A 158 3.54 2.35 -8.61
CA ILE A 158 2.84 1.18 -9.14
C ILE A 158 3.75 0.39 -10.09
N ASP A 159 4.50 1.06 -10.96
CA ASP A 159 5.48 0.43 -11.85
C ASP A 159 6.54 -0.35 -11.06
N ALA A 160 7.06 0.23 -9.98
CA ALA A 160 8.04 -0.43 -9.13
C ALA A 160 7.47 -1.68 -8.45
N PHE A 161 6.26 -1.59 -7.89
CA PHE A 161 5.54 -2.74 -7.34
C PHE A 161 5.37 -3.86 -8.39
N ILE A 162 4.87 -3.52 -9.58
CA ILE A 162 4.64 -4.51 -10.65
C ILE A 162 5.96 -5.16 -11.08
N ARG A 163 7.04 -4.39 -11.22
CA ARG A 163 8.37 -4.95 -11.54
C ARG A 163 8.88 -5.87 -10.44
N GLY A 164 8.73 -5.47 -9.18
CA GLY A 164 9.06 -6.31 -8.04
C GLY A 164 8.30 -7.64 -8.10
N ALA A 165 6.99 -7.58 -8.29
CA ALA A 165 6.14 -8.76 -8.36
C ALA A 165 6.45 -9.68 -9.56
N LYS A 166 6.93 -9.13 -10.69
CA LYS A 166 7.40 -9.94 -11.83
C LYS A 166 8.75 -10.63 -11.59
N ASN A 167 9.55 -10.10 -10.66
CA ASN A 167 10.86 -10.66 -10.27
C ASN A 167 10.74 -11.57 -9.04
N LYS A 168 9.62 -12.29 -8.92
CA LYS A 168 9.45 -13.35 -7.90
C LYS A 168 10.56 -14.39 -8.07
N PHE A 169 11.15 -14.83 -6.96
CA PHE A 169 12.06 -15.97 -6.89
C PHE A 169 11.29 -17.28 -6.94
#